data_04a6da77295ba7b2c2b387938bd3d5a8
#
_entry.id   04a6da77295ba7b2c2b387938bd3d5a8
#
_cell.length_a   1.000
_cell.length_b   1.000
_cell.length_c   1.000
_cell.angle_alpha   90.00
_cell.angle_beta   90.00
_cell.angle_gamma   90.00
#
_symmetry.space_group_name_H-M   'P 1'
#
loop_
_entity.id
_entity.type
_entity.pdbx_description
1 polymer ?
#
loop_
_entity_poly.entity_id
_entity_poly.type
_entity_poly.pdbx_seq_one_letter_code
_entity_poly.pdbx_strand_id
1 'polypeptide(L)'
;VDGSFAWSMVPGYVIAQMAGAFVGASIVYLLFKGQFDATEDPGTKLGVFCTGPSIPNTGLNILSEAVGTFILVFAIKGIGNVTGLSTGVDKLFVFGIIVSVGMSLGGLTGYAINPARDLGPRLAHAVLPIKGKGDSNFSYGLVVPIVGPIIGAIVAVLLYGAIPW
;
A
#
# COMPACT_ATOMS: atom_id res chain seq x y z
N VAL A 1 -10.36 11.51 -10.90
CA VAL A 1 -9.83 11.94 -12.19
C VAL A 1 -10.80 11.58 -13.31
N ASP A 2 -11.32 10.35 -13.34
CA ASP A 2 -12.24 9.83 -14.37
C ASP A 2 -13.73 9.94 -13.98
N GLY A 3 -14.06 10.54 -12.85
CA GLY A 3 -15.44 10.74 -12.40
C GLY A 3 -16.14 9.50 -11.86
N SER A 4 -15.48 8.35 -11.80
CA SER A 4 -16.06 7.09 -11.33
C SER A 4 -16.37 7.06 -9.83
N PHE A 5 -15.85 8.02 -9.06
CA PHE A 5 -16.01 8.10 -7.61
C PHE A 5 -16.26 9.55 -7.15
N ALA A 6 -17.28 9.77 -6.33
CA ALA A 6 -17.63 11.10 -5.84
C ALA A 6 -16.58 11.65 -4.86
N TRP A 7 -16.06 12.84 -5.12
CA TRP A 7 -15.04 13.49 -4.26
C TRP A 7 -15.51 13.69 -2.82
N SER A 8 -16.80 13.90 -2.60
CA SER A 8 -17.40 14.03 -1.26
C SER A 8 -17.22 12.77 -0.39
N MET A 9 -17.04 11.61 -0.99
CA MET A 9 -16.84 10.34 -0.29
C MET A 9 -15.38 10.07 0.07
N VAL A 10 -14.43 10.73 -0.63
CA VAL A 10 -12.99 10.48 -0.46
C VAL A 10 -12.52 10.63 0.99
N PRO A 11 -12.86 11.72 1.73
CA PRO A 11 -12.41 11.86 3.13
C PRO A 11 -12.89 10.72 4.03
N GLY A 12 -14.15 10.30 3.88
CA GLY A 12 -14.72 9.19 4.65
C GLY A 12 -13.99 7.87 4.40
N TYR A 13 -13.69 7.57 3.12
CA TYR A 13 -12.92 6.37 2.76
C TYR A 13 -11.48 6.41 3.28
N VAL A 14 -10.81 7.56 3.20
CA VAL A 14 -9.44 7.71 3.74
C VAL A 14 -9.44 7.46 5.24
N ILE A 15 -10.35 8.08 5.99
CA ILE A 15 -10.46 7.91 7.45
C ILE A 15 -10.75 6.44 7.79
N ALA A 16 -11.70 5.81 7.10
CA ALA A 16 -12.06 4.41 7.35
C ALA A 16 -10.90 3.44 7.06
N GLN A 17 -10.16 3.65 5.96
CA GLN A 17 -8.99 2.84 5.62
C GLN A 17 -7.87 3.02 6.64
N MET A 18 -7.58 4.25 7.04
CA MET A 18 -6.57 4.55 8.06
C MET A 18 -6.91 3.92 9.41
N ALA A 19 -8.16 4.07 9.85
CA ALA A 19 -8.63 3.49 11.11
C ALA A 19 -8.59 1.95 11.06
N GLY A 20 -9.07 1.34 9.98
CA GLY A 20 -9.03 -0.10 9.78
C GLY A 20 -7.62 -0.66 9.77
N ALA A 21 -6.69 0.02 9.06
CA ALA A 21 -5.29 -0.38 9.01
C ALA A 21 -4.60 -0.26 10.38
N PHE A 22 -4.88 0.79 11.13
CA PHE A 22 -4.39 0.97 12.50
C PHE A 22 -4.90 -0.13 13.45
N VAL A 23 -6.21 -0.39 13.43
CA VAL A 23 -6.83 -1.43 14.28
C VAL A 23 -6.31 -2.81 13.90
N GLY A 24 -6.23 -3.13 12.59
CA GLY A 24 -5.69 -4.39 12.11
C GLY A 24 -4.25 -4.63 12.57
N ALA A 25 -3.41 -3.61 12.44
CA ALA A 25 -2.01 -3.67 12.92
C ALA A 25 -1.93 -3.86 14.45
N SER A 26 -2.81 -3.22 15.20
CA SER A 26 -2.88 -3.39 16.65
C SER A 26 -3.29 -4.81 17.05
N ILE A 27 -4.21 -5.42 16.32
CA ILE A 27 -4.61 -6.82 16.52
C ILE A 27 -3.42 -7.75 16.19
N VAL A 28 -2.70 -7.51 15.09
CA VAL A 28 -1.48 -8.27 14.75
C VAL A 28 -0.46 -8.20 15.88
N TYR A 29 -0.21 -7.01 16.42
CA TYR A 29 0.71 -6.87 17.55
C TYR A 29 0.28 -7.72 18.76
N LEU A 30 -1.01 -7.72 19.12
CA LEU A 30 -1.51 -8.52 20.24
C LEU A 30 -1.35 -10.02 19.98
N LEU A 31 -1.69 -10.48 18.78
CA LEU A 31 -1.58 -11.90 18.40
C LEU A 31 -0.13 -12.39 18.40
N PHE A 32 0.78 -11.57 17.92
CA PHE A 32 2.20 -11.92 17.77
C PHE A 32 3.10 -11.32 18.86
N LYS A 33 2.52 -10.92 20.01
CA LYS A 33 3.27 -10.26 21.07
C LYS A 33 4.50 -11.04 21.51
N GLY A 34 4.39 -12.37 21.66
CA GLY A 34 5.52 -13.22 22.03
C GLY A 34 6.68 -13.17 21.02
N GLN A 35 6.36 -13.15 19.71
CA GLN A 35 7.35 -13.03 18.65
C GLN A 35 7.99 -11.63 18.65
N PHE A 36 7.20 -10.57 18.86
CA PHE A 36 7.74 -9.22 19.03
C PHE A 36 8.72 -9.11 20.20
N ASP A 37 8.37 -9.71 21.34
CA ASP A 37 9.22 -9.68 22.53
C ASP A 37 10.52 -10.49 22.34
N ALA A 38 10.48 -11.56 21.55
CA ALA A 38 11.64 -12.41 21.23
C ALA A 38 12.51 -11.87 20.09
N THR A 39 11.99 -10.98 19.25
CA THR A 39 12.74 -10.36 18.15
C THR A 39 13.60 -9.23 18.69
N GLU A 40 14.89 -9.23 18.39
CA GLU A 40 15.81 -8.16 18.84
C GLU A 40 15.86 -7.01 17.82
N ASP A 41 15.88 -7.32 16.52
CA ASP A 41 16.05 -6.34 15.44
C ASP A 41 14.85 -5.39 15.29
N PRO A 42 15.05 -4.06 15.50
CA PRO A 42 13.97 -3.08 15.33
C PRO A 42 13.44 -2.98 13.89
N GLY A 43 14.30 -3.20 12.89
CA GLY A 43 13.92 -3.16 11.48
C GLY A 43 12.91 -4.27 11.13
N THR A 44 13.16 -5.47 11.64
CA THR A 44 12.22 -6.60 11.49
C THR A 44 10.87 -6.29 12.15
N LYS A 45 10.86 -5.68 13.34
CA LYS A 45 9.62 -5.25 14.00
C LYS A 45 8.85 -4.23 13.20
N LEU A 46 9.55 -3.21 12.67
CA LEU A 46 8.94 -2.19 11.81
C LEU A 46 8.39 -2.81 10.53
N GLY A 47 9.11 -3.76 9.92
CA GLY A 47 8.72 -4.44 8.69
C GLY A 47 7.43 -5.24 8.77
N VAL A 48 6.99 -5.63 9.97
CA VAL A 48 5.66 -6.25 10.19
C VAL A 48 4.53 -5.25 9.99
N PHE A 49 4.76 -3.97 10.27
CA PHE A 49 3.74 -2.92 10.22
C PHE A 49 3.69 -2.22 8.88
N CYS A 50 4.83 -1.77 8.38
CA CYS A 50 4.90 -0.86 7.25
C CYS A 50 6.11 -1.16 6.36
N THR A 51 6.14 -0.50 5.21
CA THR A 51 7.16 -0.72 4.19
C THR A 51 8.40 0.13 4.44
N GLY A 52 9.48 -0.25 3.79
CA GLY A 52 10.75 0.48 3.83
C GLY A 52 11.61 0.16 2.61
N PRO A 53 12.55 1.03 2.25
CA PRO A 53 13.42 0.81 1.11
C PRO A 53 14.52 -0.20 1.47
N SER A 54 14.78 -1.14 0.56
CA SER A 54 15.98 -2.00 0.66
C SER A 54 17.25 -1.18 0.48
N ILE A 55 17.20 -0.18 -0.42
CA ILE A 55 18.27 0.79 -0.64
C ILE A 55 17.67 2.19 -0.55
N PRO A 56 18.14 3.04 0.40
CA PRO A 56 17.63 4.39 0.55
C PRO A 56 17.95 5.27 -0.67
N ASN A 57 16.95 5.55 -1.48
CA ASN A 57 16.99 6.50 -2.59
C ASN A 57 15.56 7.01 -2.84
N THR A 58 15.23 8.17 -2.33
CA THR A 58 13.85 8.70 -2.37
C THR A 58 13.28 8.76 -3.78
N GLY A 59 14.05 9.19 -4.77
CA GLY A 59 13.60 9.29 -6.16
C GLY A 59 13.28 7.92 -6.77
N LEU A 60 14.19 6.96 -6.65
CA LEU A 60 13.99 5.61 -7.18
C LEU A 60 12.89 4.86 -6.40
N ASN A 61 12.77 5.10 -5.11
CA ASN A 61 11.73 4.48 -4.29
C ASN A 61 10.34 5.02 -4.64
N ILE A 62 10.21 6.34 -4.89
CA ILE A 62 8.97 6.94 -5.43
C ILE A 62 8.63 6.33 -6.80
N LEU A 63 9.63 6.19 -7.68
CA LEU A 63 9.42 5.57 -8.99
C LEU A 63 8.93 4.12 -8.86
N SER A 64 9.53 3.33 -7.98
CA SER A 64 9.12 1.94 -7.72
C SER A 64 7.66 1.85 -7.27
N GLU A 65 7.27 2.68 -6.29
CA GLU A 65 5.89 2.73 -5.80
C GLU A 65 4.91 3.25 -6.86
N ALA A 66 5.35 4.20 -7.69
CA ALA A 66 4.55 4.71 -8.80
C ALA A 66 4.32 3.64 -9.88
N VAL A 67 5.34 2.89 -10.26
CA VAL A 67 5.22 1.79 -11.23
C VAL A 67 4.32 0.69 -10.70
N GLY A 68 4.51 0.25 -9.45
CA GLY A 68 3.67 -0.78 -8.84
C GLY A 68 2.20 -0.37 -8.78
N THR A 69 1.93 0.87 -8.40
CA THR A 69 0.55 1.40 -8.35
C THR A 69 -0.02 1.63 -9.74
N PHE A 70 0.80 2.08 -10.70
CA PHE A 70 0.39 2.18 -12.11
C PHE A 70 -0.10 0.84 -12.63
N ILE A 71 0.67 -0.23 -12.46
CA ILE A 71 0.29 -1.58 -12.91
C ILE A 71 -1.04 -2.00 -12.26
N LEU A 72 -1.17 -1.81 -10.95
CA LEU A 72 -2.38 -2.17 -10.22
C LEU A 72 -3.60 -1.43 -10.75
N VAL A 73 -3.54 -0.10 -10.83
CA VAL A 73 -4.69 0.73 -11.25
C VAL A 73 -5.04 0.52 -12.71
N PHE A 74 -4.04 0.42 -13.58
CA PHE A 74 -4.25 0.16 -15.01
C PHE A 74 -4.94 -1.19 -15.24
N ALA A 75 -4.47 -2.24 -14.55
CA ALA A 75 -5.09 -3.57 -14.62
C ALA A 75 -6.52 -3.58 -14.05
N ILE A 76 -6.79 -2.89 -12.93
CA ILE A 76 -8.15 -2.77 -12.38
C ILE A 76 -9.10 -2.12 -13.39
N LYS A 77 -8.67 -1.08 -14.11
CA LYS A 77 -9.46 -0.43 -15.17
C LYS A 77 -9.75 -1.41 -16.31
N GLY A 78 -8.75 -2.18 -16.74
CA GLY A 78 -8.91 -3.21 -17.77
C GLY A 78 -9.88 -4.32 -17.33
N ILE A 79 -9.68 -4.86 -16.14
CA ILE A 79 -10.55 -5.91 -15.57
C ILE A 79 -12.00 -5.43 -15.47
N GLY A 80 -12.21 -4.17 -15.04
CA GLY A 80 -13.55 -3.58 -14.92
C GLY A 80 -14.30 -3.44 -16.24
N ASN A 81 -13.62 -3.49 -17.38
CA ASN A 81 -14.20 -3.40 -18.72
C ASN A 81 -14.43 -4.78 -19.39
N VAL A 82 -14.01 -5.87 -18.75
CA VAL A 82 -14.26 -7.22 -19.28
C VAL A 82 -15.73 -7.58 -19.08
N THR A 83 -16.42 -7.87 -20.19
CA THR A 83 -17.81 -8.34 -20.17
C THR A 83 -17.90 -9.86 -19.96
N GLY A 84 -18.98 -10.33 -19.34
CA GLY A 84 -19.22 -11.76 -19.16
C GLY A 84 -18.49 -12.44 -18.01
N LEU A 85 -17.77 -11.68 -17.16
CA LEU A 85 -17.23 -12.24 -15.93
C LEU A 85 -18.33 -12.56 -14.92
N SER A 86 -18.27 -13.74 -14.32
CA SER A 86 -19.13 -14.10 -13.20
C SER A 86 -18.83 -13.19 -11.99
N THR A 87 -19.86 -12.93 -11.19
CA THR A 87 -19.74 -12.08 -9.99
C THR A 87 -18.59 -12.53 -9.09
N GLY A 88 -17.68 -11.63 -8.76
CA GLY A 88 -16.54 -11.87 -7.90
C GLY A 88 -15.26 -12.35 -8.58
N VAL A 89 -15.32 -12.83 -9.83
CA VAL A 89 -14.12 -13.28 -10.57
C VAL A 89 -13.15 -12.11 -10.82
N ASP A 90 -13.70 -10.90 -11.02
CA ASP A 90 -12.91 -9.67 -11.12
C ASP A 90 -12.01 -9.47 -9.89
N LYS A 91 -12.47 -9.80 -8.69
CA LYS A 91 -11.68 -9.70 -7.44
C LYS A 91 -10.53 -10.69 -7.39
N LEU A 92 -10.71 -11.89 -7.96
CA LEU A 92 -9.64 -12.87 -8.08
C LEU A 92 -8.51 -12.38 -9.00
N PHE A 93 -8.86 -11.71 -10.11
CA PHE A 93 -7.84 -11.08 -10.98
C PHE A 93 -7.12 -9.95 -10.26
N VAL A 94 -7.83 -9.09 -9.53
CA VAL A 94 -7.19 -8.03 -8.73
C VAL A 94 -6.23 -8.63 -7.68
N PHE A 95 -6.63 -9.70 -7.01
CA PHE A 95 -5.74 -10.45 -6.12
C PHE A 95 -4.48 -10.91 -6.84
N GLY A 96 -4.62 -11.52 -8.02
CA GLY A 96 -3.49 -11.98 -8.82
C GLY A 96 -2.52 -10.85 -9.21
N ILE A 97 -3.04 -9.68 -9.58
CA ILE A 97 -2.21 -8.49 -9.88
C ILE A 97 -1.44 -8.03 -8.63
N ILE A 98 -2.08 -7.95 -7.47
CA ILE A 98 -1.40 -7.54 -6.23
C ILE A 98 -0.28 -8.53 -5.88
N VAL A 99 -0.54 -9.83 -5.99
CA VAL A 99 0.49 -10.87 -5.78
C VAL A 99 1.64 -10.70 -6.78
N SER A 100 1.35 -10.49 -8.06
CA SER A 100 2.38 -10.30 -9.10
C SER A 100 3.26 -9.07 -8.82
N VAL A 101 2.66 -7.95 -8.43
CA VAL A 101 3.40 -6.74 -8.03
C VAL A 101 4.27 -7.02 -6.80
N GLY A 102 3.75 -7.71 -5.80
CA GLY A 102 4.51 -8.09 -4.61
C GLY A 102 5.71 -8.98 -4.93
N MET A 103 5.53 -9.98 -5.78
CA MET A 103 6.59 -10.91 -6.16
C MET A 103 7.66 -10.28 -7.05
N SER A 104 7.30 -9.29 -7.89
CA SER A 104 8.23 -8.66 -8.84
C SER A 104 8.91 -7.41 -8.30
N LEU A 105 8.18 -6.53 -7.60
CA LEU A 105 8.66 -5.21 -7.14
C LEU A 105 8.82 -5.11 -5.63
N GLY A 106 8.34 -6.10 -4.88
CA GLY A 106 8.37 -6.08 -3.41
C GLY A 106 9.76 -5.94 -2.81
N GLY A 107 10.78 -6.47 -3.47
CA GLY A 107 12.17 -6.37 -3.02
C GLY A 107 12.75 -4.96 -2.98
N LEU A 108 12.14 -3.98 -3.65
CA LEU A 108 12.66 -2.61 -3.73
C LEU A 108 12.21 -1.75 -2.53
N THR A 109 10.92 -1.77 -2.23
CA THR A 109 10.29 -0.87 -1.24
C THR A 109 9.32 -1.56 -0.29
N GLY A 110 9.02 -2.85 -0.52
CA GLY A 110 7.96 -3.55 0.19
C GLY A 110 6.59 -3.36 -0.45
N TYR A 111 6.52 -2.80 -1.67
CA TYR A 111 5.28 -2.56 -2.46
C TYR A 111 4.13 -2.03 -1.62
N ALA A 112 4.29 -0.84 -1.06
CA ALA A 112 3.22 -0.19 -0.30
C ALA A 112 1.97 0.00 -1.18
N ILE A 113 2.15 0.58 -2.37
CA ILE A 113 1.14 0.83 -3.41
C ILE A 113 -0.21 1.36 -2.89
N ASN A 114 -0.24 1.74 -1.61
CA ASN A 114 -1.41 2.26 -0.90
C ASN A 114 -0.96 3.06 0.32
N PRO A 115 -1.22 4.38 0.37
CA PRO A 115 -0.84 5.21 1.51
C PRO A 115 -1.41 4.73 2.86
N ALA A 116 -2.65 4.29 2.90
CA ALA A 116 -3.28 3.85 4.14
C ALA A 116 -2.71 2.52 4.64
N ARG A 117 -2.33 1.60 3.72
CA ARG A 117 -1.68 0.33 4.03
C ARG A 117 -0.29 0.50 4.66
N ASP A 118 0.37 1.63 4.40
CA ASP A 118 1.65 1.95 5.05
C ASP A 118 1.46 2.83 6.29
N LEU A 119 0.79 3.97 6.14
CA LEU A 119 0.71 4.99 7.19
C LEU A 119 -0.12 4.55 8.40
N GLY A 120 -1.22 3.83 8.19
CA GLY A 120 -2.07 3.35 9.30
C GLY A 120 -1.31 2.43 10.27
N PRO A 121 -0.68 1.35 9.78
CA PRO A 121 0.17 0.48 10.61
C PRO A 121 1.43 1.18 11.13
N ARG A 122 2.01 2.11 10.40
CA ARG A 122 3.15 2.92 10.86
C ARG A 122 2.79 3.77 12.09
N LEU A 123 1.60 4.36 12.10
CA LEU A 123 1.05 5.03 13.27
C LEU A 123 0.83 4.05 14.44
N ALA A 124 0.32 2.86 14.17
CA ALA A 124 0.20 1.83 15.20
C ALA A 124 1.56 1.45 15.78
N HIS A 125 2.57 1.21 14.95
CA HIS A 125 3.95 0.98 15.40
C HIS A 125 4.47 2.12 16.29
N ALA A 126 4.18 3.36 15.94
CA ALA A 126 4.65 4.53 16.70
C ALA A 126 4.06 4.58 18.11
N VAL A 127 2.77 4.27 18.28
CA VAL A 127 2.06 4.45 19.57
C VAL A 127 1.99 3.18 20.42
N LEU A 128 2.07 1.99 19.82
CA LEU A 128 1.99 0.74 20.56
C LEU A 128 3.25 0.52 21.44
N PRO A 129 3.11 -0.10 22.61
CA PRO A 129 4.21 -0.31 23.56
C PRO A 129 5.06 -1.53 23.16
N ILE A 130 5.64 -1.50 21.95
CA ILE A 130 6.48 -2.58 21.43
C ILE A 130 7.89 -2.42 22.00
N LYS A 131 8.35 -3.40 22.74
CA LYS A 131 9.68 -3.38 23.37
C LYS A 131 10.77 -3.34 22.30
N GLY A 132 11.68 -2.36 22.36
CA GLY A 132 12.81 -2.25 21.44
C GLY A 132 12.42 -2.03 19.97
N LYS A 133 11.32 -1.32 19.69
CA LYS A 133 10.79 -1.12 18.33
C LYS A 133 11.61 -0.17 17.44
N GLY A 134 12.44 0.69 18.04
CA GLY A 134 13.18 1.70 17.28
C GLY A 134 12.32 2.83 16.72
N ASP A 135 12.81 3.47 15.67
CA ASP A 135 12.14 4.56 14.97
C ASP A 135 11.07 4.04 13.98
N SER A 136 9.99 4.79 13.81
CA SER A 136 8.90 4.44 12.88
C SER A 136 9.12 4.94 11.45
N ASN A 137 10.25 5.58 11.17
CA ASN A 137 10.68 6.08 9.85
C ASN A 137 9.61 6.90 9.10
N PHE A 138 9.06 7.91 9.76
CA PHE A 138 8.06 8.78 9.15
C PHE A 138 8.62 9.62 7.99
N SER A 139 9.91 9.89 7.96
CA SER A 139 10.56 10.59 6.84
C SER A 139 10.38 9.85 5.51
N TYR A 140 10.41 8.53 5.54
CA TYR A 140 10.08 7.69 4.40
C TYR A 140 8.56 7.55 4.23
N GLY A 141 7.84 7.19 5.30
CA GLY A 141 6.43 6.82 5.26
C GLY A 141 5.48 7.94 4.85
N LEU A 142 5.83 9.21 5.12
CA LEU A 142 5.04 10.37 4.70
C LEU A 142 5.34 10.82 3.26
N VAL A 143 6.38 10.31 2.63
CA VAL A 143 6.78 10.72 1.29
C VAL A 143 6.56 9.60 0.28
N VAL A 144 7.33 8.54 0.38
CA VAL A 144 7.39 7.51 -0.67
C VAL A 144 6.07 6.76 -0.86
N PRO A 145 5.46 6.18 0.20
CA PRO A 145 4.19 5.44 0.08
C PRO A 145 2.96 6.30 -0.20
N ILE A 146 3.11 7.63 -0.20
CA ILE A 146 2.03 8.58 -0.53
C ILE A 146 2.23 9.11 -1.94
N VAL A 147 3.39 9.72 -2.22
CA VAL A 147 3.65 10.40 -3.49
C VAL A 147 3.72 9.41 -4.66
N GLY A 148 4.44 8.28 -4.48
CA GLY A 148 4.58 7.27 -5.51
C GLY A 148 3.22 6.72 -5.99
N PRO A 149 2.38 6.18 -5.09
CA PRO A 149 1.06 5.67 -5.47
C PRO A 149 0.14 6.71 -6.11
N ILE A 150 0.14 7.96 -5.64
CA ILE A 150 -0.68 9.02 -6.25
C ILE A 150 -0.24 9.27 -7.69
N ILE A 151 1.06 9.41 -7.95
CA ILE A 151 1.60 9.60 -9.30
C ILE A 151 1.23 8.40 -10.18
N GLY A 152 1.49 7.17 -9.72
CA GLY A 152 1.20 5.96 -10.47
C GLY A 152 -0.27 5.83 -10.84
N ALA A 153 -1.17 6.09 -9.90
CA ALA A 153 -2.62 6.03 -10.12
C ALA A 153 -3.09 7.08 -11.14
N ILE A 154 -2.60 8.32 -11.05
CA ILE A 154 -2.95 9.39 -12.00
C ILE A 154 -2.51 9.02 -13.41
N VAL A 155 -1.25 8.60 -13.57
CA VAL A 155 -0.70 8.22 -14.88
C VAL A 155 -1.46 7.03 -15.46
N ALA A 156 -1.80 6.03 -14.65
CA ALA A 156 -2.58 4.87 -15.08
C ALA A 156 -3.96 5.26 -15.63
N VAL A 157 -4.68 6.12 -14.92
CA VAL A 157 -6.03 6.56 -15.34
C VAL A 157 -5.96 7.40 -16.61
N LEU A 158 -5.00 8.32 -16.71
CA LEU A 158 -4.83 9.16 -17.88
C LEU A 158 -4.45 8.34 -19.11
N LEU A 159 -3.49 7.43 -18.98
CA LEU A 159 -3.08 6.56 -20.09
C LEU A 159 -4.21 5.63 -20.51
N TYR A 160 -4.91 5.02 -19.56
CA TYR A 160 -6.04 4.14 -19.85
C TYR A 160 -7.15 4.87 -20.64
N GLY A 161 -7.46 6.10 -20.26
CA GLY A 161 -8.45 6.92 -20.95
C GLY A 161 -8.02 7.44 -22.32
N ALA A 162 -6.72 7.43 -22.62
CA ALA A 162 -6.19 7.84 -23.91
C ALA A 162 -6.14 6.71 -24.96
N ILE A 163 -6.30 5.46 -24.55
CA ILE A 163 -6.29 4.29 -25.46
C ILE A 163 -7.70 4.06 -26.00
N PRO A 164 -7.88 4.01 -27.32
CA PRO A 164 -9.16 3.66 -27.93
C PRO A 164 -9.41 2.13 -27.80
N TRP A 165 -10.16 1.76 -26.79
CA TRP A 165 -10.54 0.36 -26.52
C TRP A 165 -11.66 -0.12 -27.44
#